data_bd9de2314a0df8a83481d6b6dd7c9275
#
_entry.id   bd9de2314a0df8a83481d6b6dd7c9275
#
_cell.length_a   1.000
_cell.length_b   1.000
_cell.length_c   1.000
_cell.angle_alpha   90.00
_cell.angle_beta   90.00
_cell.angle_gamma   90.00
#
_symmetry.space_group_name_H-M   'P 1'
#
loop_
_entity.id
_entity.type
_entity.pdbx_description
1 polymer ?
#
loop_
_entity_poly.entity_id
_entity_poly.type
_entity_poly.pdbx_seq_one_letter_code
_entity_poly.pdbx_strand_id
1 'polypeptide(L)'
;MKSFIGTLIKRERLKRNYSQEGLCRGICVVSYLSKIEQGKVEAGEDIISALLERLGISCETDRGFLKEAGKRIEELYEKLYAGSLVQEDVAVLQQEYNRYMASEYMLDVMLFIRLFSENEDGTETELAEYIECMSQRQYELYLYSTCEENQERLELLLKLNPNGFYLNVAGVFYWAKGEYV
;
A
#
# COMPACT_ATOMS: atom_id res chain seq x y z
N MET A 1 -12.93 2.60 -6.87
CA MET A 1 -11.78 2.22 -6.01
C MET A 1 -12.30 2.16 -4.58
N LYS A 2 -11.99 1.11 -3.83
CA LYS A 2 -12.38 1.04 -2.40
C LYS A 2 -11.54 2.05 -1.61
N SER A 3 -12.11 2.60 -0.54
CA SER A 3 -11.40 3.49 0.35
C SER A 3 -10.33 2.73 1.13
N PHE A 4 -9.09 3.18 1.09
CA PHE A 4 -7.99 2.64 1.90
C PHE A 4 -8.36 2.63 3.40
N ILE A 5 -8.86 3.74 3.91
CA ILE A 5 -9.27 3.87 5.32
C ILE A 5 -10.37 2.86 5.69
N GLY A 6 -11.37 2.66 4.83
CA GLY A 6 -12.42 1.67 5.07
C GLY A 6 -11.86 0.24 5.13
N THR A 7 -10.91 -0.10 4.25
CA THR A 7 -10.23 -1.39 4.23
C THR A 7 -9.37 -1.58 5.49
N LEU A 8 -8.61 -0.55 5.90
CA LEU A 8 -7.82 -0.54 7.11
C LEU A 8 -8.68 -0.78 8.36
N ILE A 9 -9.78 -0.02 8.51
CA ILE A 9 -10.71 -0.18 9.64
C ILE A 9 -11.26 -1.61 9.70
N LYS A 10 -11.72 -2.15 8.55
CA LYS A 10 -12.26 -3.52 8.47
C LYS A 10 -11.22 -4.55 8.90
N ARG A 11 -10.01 -4.47 8.35
CA ARG A 11 -8.91 -5.39 8.64
C ARG A 11 -8.54 -5.37 10.11
N GLU A 12 -8.31 -4.19 10.65
CA GLU A 12 -7.90 -4.03 12.04
C GLU A 12 -9.02 -4.42 13.03
N ARG A 13 -10.28 -4.20 12.64
CA ARG A 13 -11.43 -4.70 13.40
C ARG A 13 -11.42 -6.22 13.47
N LEU A 14 -11.22 -6.89 12.33
CA LEU A 14 -11.20 -8.36 12.26
C LEU A 14 -10.00 -8.94 13.03
N LYS A 15 -8.81 -8.36 12.91
CA LYS A 15 -7.62 -8.76 13.68
C LYS A 15 -7.87 -8.74 15.20
N ARG A 16 -8.67 -7.77 15.67
CA ARG A 16 -9.00 -7.59 17.09
C ARG A 16 -10.30 -8.28 17.51
N ASN A 17 -10.89 -9.09 16.61
CA ASN A 17 -12.16 -9.80 16.84
C ASN A 17 -13.33 -8.89 17.24
N TYR A 18 -13.34 -7.64 16.81
CA TYR A 18 -14.50 -6.77 16.98
C TYR A 18 -15.61 -7.10 15.97
N SER A 19 -16.87 -7.20 16.47
CA SER A 19 -18.04 -7.11 15.58
C SER A 19 -18.20 -5.67 15.05
N GLN A 20 -18.91 -5.49 13.95
CA GLN A 20 -19.24 -4.13 13.47
C GLN A 20 -20.00 -3.34 14.55
N GLU A 21 -20.97 -3.98 15.25
CA GLU A 21 -21.70 -3.35 16.34
C GLU A 21 -20.78 -2.96 17.51
N GLY A 22 -19.84 -3.85 17.89
CA GLY A 22 -18.88 -3.58 18.96
C GLY A 22 -17.99 -2.38 18.63
N LEU A 23 -17.50 -2.28 17.38
CA LEU A 23 -16.65 -1.19 16.96
C LEU A 23 -17.42 0.14 16.85
N CYS A 24 -18.61 0.16 16.28
CA CYS A 24 -19.33 1.41 16.01
C CYS A 24 -20.16 1.95 17.18
N ARG A 25 -20.28 1.21 18.31
CA ARG A 25 -21.11 1.58 19.47
C ARG A 25 -20.78 2.99 19.98
N GLY A 26 -21.76 3.88 19.95
CA GLY A 26 -21.59 5.26 20.39
C GLY A 26 -20.85 6.19 19.41
N ILE A 27 -20.46 5.68 18.24
CA ILE A 27 -19.79 6.46 17.18
C ILE A 27 -20.74 6.65 16.00
N CYS A 28 -21.25 5.53 15.45
CA CYS A 28 -22.16 5.56 14.31
C CYS A 28 -23.06 4.32 14.30
N VAL A 29 -23.98 4.24 13.35
CA VAL A 29 -24.81 3.05 13.17
C VAL A 29 -24.09 1.97 12.36
N VAL A 30 -24.41 0.70 12.62
CA VAL A 30 -23.77 -0.46 11.99
C VAL A 30 -23.81 -0.39 10.45
N SER A 31 -24.95 0.02 9.89
CA SER A 31 -25.12 0.14 8.44
C SER A 31 -24.20 1.21 7.81
N TYR A 32 -23.85 2.24 8.59
CA TYR A 32 -22.91 3.27 8.13
C TYR A 32 -21.46 2.75 8.17
N LEU A 33 -21.06 2.10 9.27
CA LEU A 33 -19.75 1.44 9.34
C LEU A 33 -19.57 0.42 8.21
N SER A 34 -20.60 -0.40 7.93
CA SER A 34 -20.57 -1.35 6.82
C SER A 34 -20.31 -0.69 5.46
N LYS A 35 -20.90 0.50 5.22
CA LYS A 35 -20.66 1.25 3.98
C LYS A 35 -19.26 1.86 3.93
N ILE A 36 -18.72 2.33 5.06
CA ILE A 36 -17.33 2.81 5.18
C ILE A 36 -16.38 1.67 4.83
N GLU A 37 -16.52 0.50 5.46
CA GLU A 37 -15.68 -0.68 5.22
C GLU A 37 -15.76 -1.22 3.77
N GLN A 38 -16.85 -0.94 3.07
CA GLN A 38 -17.05 -1.28 1.66
C GLN A 38 -16.58 -0.18 0.70
N GLY A 39 -16.13 0.97 1.22
CA GLY A 39 -15.75 2.13 0.41
C GLY A 39 -16.92 2.78 -0.34
N LYS A 40 -18.15 2.56 0.11
CA LYS A 40 -19.36 3.12 -0.52
C LYS A 40 -19.70 4.53 -0.07
N VAL A 41 -19.10 4.99 1.03
CA VAL A 41 -19.26 6.33 1.57
C VAL A 41 -17.92 6.81 2.12
N GLU A 42 -17.67 8.10 2.00
CA GLU A 42 -16.62 8.79 2.72
C GLU A 42 -17.20 9.30 4.04
N ALA A 43 -16.60 8.88 5.14
CA ALA A 43 -17.02 9.34 6.47
C ALA A 43 -16.25 10.60 6.85
N GLY A 44 -16.89 11.43 7.70
CA GLY A 44 -16.22 12.59 8.27
C GLY A 44 -15.01 12.21 9.14
N GLU A 45 -14.06 13.14 9.26
CA GLU A 45 -12.80 12.93 10.00
C GLU A 45 -13.06 12.58 11.48
N ASP A 46 -14.11 13.12 12.08
CA ASP A 46 -14.52 12.85 13.46
C ASP A 46 -14.90 11.37 13.67
N ILE A 47 -15.66 10.80 12.74
CA ILE A 47 -16.08 9.39 12.78
C ILE A 47 -14.88 8.47 12.52
N ILE A 48 -14.06 8.78 11.51
CA ILE A 48 -12.87 8.02 11.19
C ILE A 48 -11.91 8.01 12.39
N SER A 49 -11.62 9.19 12.96
CA SER A 49 -10.73 9.32 14.11
C SER A 49 -11.23 8.52 15.31
N ALA A 50 -12.54 8.58 15.62
CA ALA A 50 -13.12 7.82 16.74
C ALA A 50 -13.06 6.29 16.51
N LEU A 51 -13.26 5.83 15.27
CA LEU A 51 -13.14 4.40 14.93
C LEU A 51 -11.70 3.92 15.04
N LEU A 52 -10.73 4.69 14.53
CA LEU A 52 -9.30 4.36 14.60
C LEU A 52 -8.79 4.41 16.04
N GLU A 53 -9.18 5.41 16.82
CA GLU A 53 -8.84 5.50 18.24
C GLU A 53 -9.35 4.27 19.02
N ARG A 54 -10.59 3.83 18.78
CA ARG A 54 -11.14 2.60 19.40
C ARG A 54 -10.38 1.34 18.98
N LEU A 55 -9.82 1.32 17.78
CA LEU A 55 -8.92 0.27 17.31
C LEU A 55 -7.49 0.43 17.84
N GLY A 56 -7.19 1.48 18.61
CA GLY A 56 -5.84 1.77 19.08
C GLY A 56 -4.87 2.17 17.96
N ILE A 57 -5.40 2.71 16.88
CA ILE A 57 -4.61 3.20 15.73
C ILE A 57 -4.54 4.72 15.85
N SER A 58 -3.32 5.24 15.99
CA SER A 58 -3.06 6.68 15.88
C SER A 58 -2.84 7.05 14.41
N CYS A 59 -3.43 8.17 13.98
CA CYS A 59 -3.12 8.75 12.69
C CYS A 59 -2.04 9.82 12.85
N GLU A 60 -1.11 9.88 11.90
CA GLU A 60 -0.13 10.96 11.82
C GLU A 60 -0.86 12.26 11.42
N THR A 61 -0.70 13.29 12.23
CA THR A 61 -1.36 14.59 12.06
C THR A 61 -0.39 15.75 11.85
N ASP A 62 0.91 15.50 11.96
CA ASP A 62 1.94 16.50 11.71
C ASP A 62 2.00 16.84 10.22
N ARG A 63 1.43 17.99 9.86
CA ARG A 63 1.40 18.47 8.47
C ARG A 63 2.79 18.68 7.87
N GLY A 64 3.79 19.01 8.68
CA GLY A 64 5.17 19.14 8.25
C GLY A 64 5.72 17.81 7.80
N PHE A 65 5.56 16.78 8.64
CA PHE A 65 5.93 15.41 8.30
C PHE A 65 5.19 14.90 7.06
N LEU A 66 3.86 15.03 7.01
CA LEU A 66 3.06 14.54 5.88
C LEU A 66 3.50 15.17 4.54
N LYS A 67 3.80 16.47 4.55
CA LYS A 67 4.30 17.17 3.36
C LYS A 67 5.66 16.65 2.91
N GLU A 68 6.57 16.42 3.85
CA GLU A 68 7.92 15.93 3.56
C GLU A 68 7.87 14.43 3.15
N ALA A 69 7.04 13.64 3.81
CA ALA A 69 6.76 12.25 3.45
C ALA A 69 6.26 12.14 2.00
N GLY A 70 5.30 12.97 1.61
CA GLY A 70 4.79 12.99 0.24
C GLY A 70 5.88 13.27 -0.80
N LYS A 71 6.74 14.26 -0.56
CA LYS A 71 7.86 14.55 -1.46
C LYS A 71 8.82 13.35 -1.57
N ARG A 72 9.17 12.75 -0.44
CA ARG A 72 10.06 11.59 -0.41
C ARG A 72 9.49 10.40 -1.17
N ILE A 73 8.19 10.14 -1.03
CA ILE A 73 7.52 9.08 -1.80
C ILE A 73 7.58 9.39 -3.31
N GLU A 74 7.33 10.63 -3.73
CA GLU A 74 7.46 11.01 -5.15
C GLU A 74 8.90 10.83 -5.66
N GLU A 75 9.91 11.24 -4.91
CA GLU A 75 11.32 11.04 -5.26
C GLU A 75 11.68 9.55 -5.41
N LEU A 76 11.13 8.68 -4.57
CA LEU A 76 11.33 7.23 -4.70
C LEU A 76 10.71 6.67 -5.98
N TYR A 77 9.51 7.12 -6.36
CA TYR A 77 8.92 6.74 -7.64
C TYR A 77 9.71 7.26 -8.83
N GLU A 78 10.21 8.50 -8.78
CA GLU A 78 11.08 9.04 -9.83
C GLU A 78 12.36 8.21 -9.99
N LYS A 79 13.02 7.86 -8.89
CA LYS A 79 14.20 6.98 -8.90
C LYS A 79 13.89 5.59 -9.42
N LEU A 80 12.75 5.01 -9.03
CA LEU A 80 12.29 3.71 -9.53
C LEU A 80 12.19 3.73 -11.06
N TYR A 81 11.47 4.69 -11.61
CA TYR A 81 11.27 4.77 -13.07
C TYR A 81 12.54 5.14 -13.84
N ALA A 82 13.47 5.84 -13.20
CA ALA A 82 14.81 6.11 -13.74
C ALA A 82 15.76 4.91 -13.65
N GLY A 83 15.37 3.81 -12.97
CA GLY A 83 16.23 2.67 -12.72
C GLY A 83 17.41 2.95 -11.79
N SER A 84 17.31 3.98 -10.97
CA SER A 84 18.36 4.44 -10.04
C SER A 84 18.03 4.26 -8.56
N LEU A 85 16.88 3.62 -8.26
CA LEU A 85 16.48 3.32 -6.89
C LEU A 85 17.40 2.28 -6.28
N VAL A 86 17.94 2.58 -5.09
CA VAL A 86 18.80 1.68 -4.31
C VAL A 86 18.25 1.45 -2.91
N GLN A 87 18.74 0.41 -2.24
CA GLN A 87 18.27 0.03 -0.91
C GLN A 87 18.42 1.15 0.13
N GLU A 88 19.47 1.94 0.02
CA GLU A 88 19.76 3.07 0.90
C GLU A 88 18.69 4.16 0.84
N ASP A 89 18.06 4.37 -0.31
CA ASP A 89 16.96 5.30 -0.48
C ASP A 89 15.72 4.89 0.33
N VAL A 90 15.48 3.58 0.41
CA VAL A 90 14.34 3.00 1.13
C VAL A 90 14.64 2.85 2.62
N ALA A 91 15.90 2.64 3.01
CA ALA A 91 16.31 2.51 4.41
C ALA A 91 15.92 3.73 5.26
N VAL A 92 15.82 4.91 4.66
CA VAL A 92 15.37 6.14 5.34
C VAL A 92 13.92 6.02 5.82
N LEU A 93 13.05 5.29 5.10
CA LEU A 93 11.66 5.07 5.51
C LEU A 93 11.56 4.25 6.79
N GLN A 94 12.52 3.37 7.04
CA GLN A 94 12.56 2.53 8.24
C GLN A 94 12.83 3.34 9.51
N GLN A 95 13.52 4.48 9.43
CA GLN A 95 13.81 5.33 10.57
C GLN A 95 12.54 5.96 11.18
N GLU A 96 11.56 6.27 10.34
CA GLU A 96 10.28 6.87 10.75
C GLU A 96 9.09 5.92 10.46
N TYR A 97 9.35 4.61 10.41
CA TYR A 97 8.39 3.57 10.01
C TYR A 97 7.03 3.72 10.68
N ASN A 98 6.99 3.88 12.01
CA ASN A 98 5.74 4.00 12.75
C ASN A 98 4.90 5.21 12.33
N ARG A 99 5.55 6.32 11.96
CA ARG A 99 4.87 7.53 11.48
C ARG A 99 4.28 7.31 10.09
N TYR A 100 5.04 6.67 9.19
CA TYR A 100 4.55 6.29 7.88
C TYR A 100 3.38 5.32 7.97
N MET A 101 3.48 4.32 8.85
CA MET A 101 2.39 3.33 9.05
C MET A 101 1.11 3.95 9.64
N ALA A 102 1.21 5.11 10.29
CA ALA A 102 0.09 5.91 10.78
C ALA A 102 -0.40 6.96 9.76
N SER A 103 0.14 6.99 8.55
CA SER A 103 -0.13 8.00 7.52
C SER A 103 -0.80 7.42 6.27
N GLU A 104 -1.22 8.31 5.37
CA GLU A 104 -1.75 7.95 4.05
C GLU A 104 -0.71 7.28 3.13
N TYR A 105 0.58 7.37 3.47
CA TYR A 105 1.71 6.77 2.72
C TYR A 105 2.02 5.33 3.13
N MET A 106 1.25 4.73 4.04
CA MET A 106 1.48 3.37 4.55
C MET A 106 1.71 2.35 3.44
N LEU A 107 0.83 2.34 2.43
CA LEU A 107 0.94 1.38 1.32
C LEU A 107 2.19 1.60 0.48
N ASP A 108 2.52 2.85 0.17
CA ASP A 108 3.73 3.17 -0.59
C ASP A 108 4.99 2.70 0.13
N VAL A 109 5.05 2.96 1.45
CA VAL A 109 6.18 2.53 2.28
C VAL A 109 6.30 1.01 2.35
N MET A 110 5.20 0.29 2.56
CA MET A 110 5.20 -1.18 2.55
C MET A 110 5.68 -1.74 1.21
N LEU A 111 5.23 -1.16 0.10
CA LEU A 111 5.62 -1.58 -1.24
C LEU A 111 7.10 -1.31 -1.53
N PHE A 112 7.62 -0.14 -1.17
CA PHE A 112 9.05 0.17 -1.36
C PHE A 112 9.95 -0.70 -0.47
N ILE A 113 9.58 -0.93 0.79
CA ILE A 113 10.33 -1.83 1.67
C ILE A 113 10.34 -3.26 1.09
N ARG A 114 9.20 -3.71 0.56
CA ARG A 114 9.06 -5.02 -0.07
C ARG A 114 10.05 -5.26 -1.20
N LEU A 115 10.36 -4.24 -2.02
CA LEU A 115 11.33 -4.36 -3.12
C LEU A 115 12.73 -4.85 -2.71
N PHE A 116 13.11 -4.60 -1.45
CA PHE A 116 14.43 -4.90 -0.91
C PHE A 116 14.38 -5.91 0.25
N SER A 117 13.20 -6.50 0.51
CA SER A 117 13.03 -7.55 1.51
C SER A 117 13.13 -8.92 0.87
N GLU A 118 13.69 -9.88 1.59
CA GLU A 118 13.64 -11.29 1.19
C GLU A 118 12.19 -11.80 1.21
N ASN A 119 11.85 -12.72 0.30
CA ASN A 119 10.47 -13.15 -0.02
C ASN A 119 9.70 -13.86 1.11
N GLU A 120 10.28 -14.05 2.30
CA GLU A 120 9.70 -14.87 3.38
C GLU A 120 8.98 -14.08 4.50
N ASP A 121 8.84 -12.76 4.39
CA ASP A 121 8.38 -11.91 5.51
C ASP A 121 6.87 -11.81 5.70
N GLY A 122 6.06 -12.47 4.87
CA GLY A 122 4.58 -12.41 4.93
C GLY A 122 3.97 -11.10 4.45
N THR A 123 4.76 -10.11 4.06
CA THR A 123 4.31 -8.78 3.61
C THR A 123 3.46 -8.87 2.35
N GLU A 124 3.72 -9.83 1.47
CA GLU A 124 2.92 -10.05 0.25
C GLU A 124 1.47 -10.38 0.60
N THR A 125 1.24 -11.29 1.56
CA THR A 125 -0.10 -11.66 2.00
C THR A 125 -0.82 -10.46 2.61
N GLU A 126 -0.10 -9.64 3.36
CA GLU A 126 -0.65 -8.42 3.95
C GLU A 126 -1.03 -7.39 2.90
N LEU A 127 -0.15 -7.13 1.93
CA LEU A 127 -0.39 -6.20 0.82
C LEU A 127 -1.54 -6.66 -0.09
N ALA A 128 -1.71 -7.97 -0.30
CA ALA A 128 -2.79 -8.52 -1.11
C ALA A 128 -4.18 -8.14 -0.58
N GLU A 129 -4.34 -7.91 0.72
CA GLU A 129 -5.61 -7.45 1.31
C GLU A 129 -6.00 -6.03 0.87
N TYR A 130 -5.05 -5.24 0.38
CA TYR A 130 -5.25 -3.84 -0.03
C TYR A 130 -5.33 -3.65 -1.56
N ILE A 131 -5.21 -4.69 -2.37
CA ILE A 131 -5.18 -4.59 -3.85
C ILE A 131 -6.34 -3.75 -4.39
N GLU A 132 -7.56 -3.95 -3.87
CA GLU A 132 -8.76 -3.25 -4.35
C GLU A 132 -8.80 -1.75 -4.02
N CYS A 133 -7.95 -1.29 -3.10
CA CYS A 133 -7.83 0.12 -2.73
C CYS A 133 -6.53 0.79 -3.18
N MET A 134 -5.63 0.04 -3.79
CA MET A 134 -4.38 0.60 -4.35
C MET A 134 -4.70 1.57 -5.50
N SER A 135 -3.95 2.67 -5.54
CA SER A 135 -3.87 3.50 -6.75
C SER A 135 -3.22 2.69 -7.89
N GLN A 136 -3.39 3.13 -9.13
CA GLN A 136 -2.74 2.46 -10.27
C GLN A 136 -1.23 2.33 -10.05
N ARG A 137 -0.56 3.40 -9.64
CA ARG A 137 0.88 3.44 -9.35
C ARG A 137 1.31 2.43 -8.27
N GLN A 138 0.53 2.34 -7.18
CA GLN A 138 0.76 1.38 -6.10
C GLN A 138 0.55 -0.06 -6.58
N TYR A 139 -0.46 -0.30 -7.41
CA TYR A 139 -0.71 -1.63 -7.96
C TYR A 139 0.38 -2.06 -8.94
N GLU A 140 0.90 -1.16 -9.78
CA GLU A 140 2.07 -1.41 -10.64
C GLU A 140 3.30 -1.79 -9.80
N LEU A 141 3.57 -1.04 -8.71
CA LEU A 141 4.67 -1.33 -7.80
C LEU A 141 4.48 -2.67 -7.08
N TYR A 142 3.24 -3.03 -6.68
CA TYR A 142 2.91 -4.33 -6.13
C TYR A 142 3.21 -5.47 -7.12
N LEU A 143 2.75 -5.34 -8.37
CA LEU A 143 3.03 -6.33 -9.41
C LEU A 143 4.55 -6.46 -9.66
N TYR A 144 5.27 -5.34 -9.73
CA TYR A 144 6.72 -5.34 -9.90
C TYR A 144 7.45 -6.03 -8.74
N SER A 145 7.07 -5.73 -7.50
CA SER A 145 7.68 -6.34 -6.31
C SER A 145 7.39 -7.83 -6.14
N THR A 146 6.50 -8.40 -6.94
CA THR A 146 6.03 -9.79 -6.83
C THR A 146 6.15 -10.57 -8.14
N CYS A 147 6.78 -9.99 -9.19
CA CYS A 147 6.85 -10.63 -10.51
C CYS A 147 8.09 -11.50 -10.74
N GLU A 148 9.07 -11.55 -9.82
CA GLU A 148 10.38 -12.21 -10.05
C GLU A 148 10.30 -13.64 -10.58
N GLU A 149 9.27 -14.42 -10.19
CA GLU A 149 9.03 -15.77 -10.70
C GLU A 149 7.67 -15.93 -11.39
N ASN A 150 6.90 -14.86 -11.55
CA ASN A 150 5.53 -14.90 -12.01
C ASN A 150 5.33 -14.14 -13.33
N GLN A 151 5.39 -14.87 -14.43
CA GLN A 151 5.22 -14.32 -15.78
C GLN A 151 3.87 -13.63 -15.98
N GLU A 152 2.78 -14.16 -15.42
CA GLU A 152 1.45 -13.57 -15.57
C GLU A 152 1.38 -12.16 -14.94
N ARG A 153 2.05 -11.95 -13.78
CA ARG A 153 2.14 -10.64 -13.14
C ARG A 153 2.97 -9.66 -13.98
N LEU A 154 4.06 -10.11 -14.55
CA LEU A 154 4.88 -9.30 -15.44
C LEU A 154 4.11 -8.88 -16.69
N GLU A 155 3.40 -9.80 -17.33
CA GLU A 155 2.56 -9.49 -18.49
C GLU A 155 1.43 -8.52 -18.14
N LEU A 156 0.83 -8.67 -16.97
CA LEU A 156 -0.19 -7.74 -16.47
C LEU A 156 0.39 -6.35 -16.24
N LEU A 157 1.58 -6.26 -15.62
CA LEU A 157 2.29 -5.00 -15.41
C LEU A 157 2.57 -4.28 -16.73
N LEU A 158 3.07 -5.00 -17.74
CA LEU A 158 3.33 -4.43 -19.07
C LEU A 158 2.06 -3.97 -19.79
N LYS A 159 0.92 -4.63 -19.59
CA LYS A 159 -0.38 -4.17 -20.11
C LYS A 159 -0.85 -2.90 -19.44
N LEU A 160 -0.57 -2.74 -18.15
CA LEU A 160 -0.98 -1.55 -17.39
C LEU A 160 -0.08 -0.34 -17.68
N ASN A 161 1.22 -0.55 -17.77
CA ASN A 161 2.20 0.52 -17.93
C ASN A 161 3.44 0.05 -18.71
N PRO A 162 3.44 0.12 -20.05
CA PRO A 162 4.58 -0.28 -20.89
C PRO A 162 5.66 0.79 -20.95
N ASN A 163 6.09 1.34 -19.80
CA ASN A 163 7.18 2.30 -19.75
C ASN A 163 8.56 1.62 -19.96
N GLY A 164 9.59 2.42 -20.26
CA GLY A 164 10.93 1.91 -20.55
C GLY A 164 11.55 1.13 -19.41
N PHE A 165 11.23 1.47 -18.16
CA PHE A 165 11.71 0.76 -16.98
C PHE A 165 11.14 -0.66 -16.93
N TYR A 166 9.82 -0.84 -16.99
CA TYR A 166 9.19 -2.17 -16.94
C TYR A 166 9.47 -3.00 -18.17
N LEU A 167 9.66 -2.39 -19.36
CA LEU A 167 10.13 -3.10 -20.56
C LEU A 167 11.54 -3.67 -20.38
N ASN A 168 12.45 -2.93 -19.75
CA ASN A 168 13.78 -3.43 -19.41
C ASN A 168 13.71 -4.60 -18.41
N VAL A 169 12.87 -4.49 -17.38
CA VAL A 169 12.63 -5.59 -16.42
C VAL A 169 12.16 -6.84 -17.15
N ALA A 170 11.21 -6.71 -18.05
CA ALA A 170 10.71 -7.83 -18.86
C ALA A 170 11.81 -8.42 -19.76
N GLY A 171 12.62 -7.58 -20.39
CA GLY A 171 13.76 -8.03 -21.20
C GLY A 171 14.74 -8.90 -20.41
N VAL A 172 15.09 -8.49 -19.19
CA VAL A 172 15.95 -9.26 -18.28
C VAL A 172 15.27 -10.58 -17.87
N PHE A 173 13.99 -10.56 -17.54
CA PHE A 173 13.22 -11.73 -17.13
C PHE A 173 13.17 -12.80 -18.23
N TYR A 174 12.82 -12.43 -19.47
CA TYR A 174 12.77 -13.35 -20.60
C TYR A 174 14.15 -13.83 -21.03
N TRP A 175 15.15 -12.93 -20.97
CA TRP A 175 16.54 -13.32 -21.23
C TRP A 175 17.02 -14.40 -20.23
N ALA A 176 16.73 -14.25 -18.95
CA ALA A 176 17.11 -15.22 -17.92
C ALA A 176 16.42 -16.59 -18.11
N LYS A 177 15.21 -16.60 -18.69
CA LYS A 177 14.49 -17.86 -19.05
C LYS A 177 14.91 -18.47 -20.39
N GLY A 178 15.76 -17.80 -21.16
CA GLY A 178 16.14 -18.24 -22.50
C GLY A 178 15.05 -18.04 -23.56
N GLU A 179 14.03 -17.28 -23.23
CA GLU A 179 12.92 -16.92 -24.12
C GLU A 179 13.25 -15.59 -24.79
N TYR A 180 13.89 -15.65 -25.96
CA TYR A 180 14.17 -14.44 -26.75
C TYR A 180 12.92 -14.01 -27.51
N VAL A 181 12.47 -12.77 -27.27
CA VAL A 181 11.41 -12.12 -28.04
C VAL A 181 11.99 -11.37 -29.23
#